data_e8362fb287e04a58a6ee90dbdac733ba
#
_entry.id   e8362fb287e04a58a6ee90dbdac733ba
#
_cell.length_a   1.000
_cell.length_b   1.000
_cell.length_c   1.000
_cell.angle_alpha   90.00
_cell.angle_beta   90.00
_cell.angle_gamma   90.00
#
_symmetry.space_group_name_H-M   'P 1'
#
loop_
_entity.id
_entity.type
_entity.pdbx_description
1 polymer ?
#
loop_
_entity_poly.entity_id
_entity_poly.type
_entity_poly.pdbx_seq_one_letter_code
_entity_poly.pdbx_strand_id
1 'polypeptide(L)'
;MLESSRAIDWSNSGVGGIPERATFCARLTSSASLAQINAALRACPAGQAVYLGAGKYSIPGTISIPGNVTLRGAGANRTILNATGTGGGYVVSMGSEWVPSGPVNILRGATAGSTSILLNNASGIRLGSYLVITESNNPSYVTSAGSQANCNWCDGLTKTGELSRGQIVQITGIRGDAITISPGLYGAYTNRPIAVPFSMSATYAGVEDLQVYANNTGYNADFGMTKCAYCWVKGVESNYTDGDPVEILWGFRDEVRDSYFSNSFVHSPGLHDSGIHVGFKTSASLVENNIIERTRISFDIGWGAAGNVFAYNYTMGEFISAAPDAVVGGFRTHGAHPQYNLLEGNVLTTIEEDPIWGTTSHTTAFRNWVVGTNRVCAPLSGRGTVSCSGKNGHYGFQAARAIQISYLGSMNNFVGNLLGSAQMQSLSGRNRPLAQVASTEYPVERSYNAAAYGWSFGYGPIGDSGTGTGCNGGTPPCHLAGTSSTNLFHANYNNIDGSIAWAKGISHSLPPSFYLSHRPTWWGHMPFPSTGPDITGGIGPHGHSYGNPAQFCYLKIMGGSDGGTGGPLTFNADACYGIGSSSHVDSGP
;
A
#
# COMPACT_ATOMS: atom_id res chain seq x y z
N MET A 1 1.41 -8.88 22.81
CA MET A 1 0.88 -7.51 22.78
C MET A 1 -0.44 -7.45 22.00
N LEU A 2 -0.46 -7.83 20.72
CA LEU A 2 -1.71 -7.96 19.99
C LEU A 2 -2.31 -9.35 20.18
N GLU A 3 -3.62 -9.40 20.37
CA GLU A 3 -4.35 -10.66 20.44
C GLU A 3 -4.47 -11.30 19.06
N SER A 4 -4.52 -12.62 19.00
CA SER A 4 -4.64 -13.38 17.75
C SER A 4 -5.95 -13.11 16.98
N SER A 5 -6.95 -12.54 17.64
CA SER A 5 -8.18 -12.07 17.00
C SER A 5 -7.98 -10.77 16.20
N ARG A 6 -6.88 -10.03 16.44
CA ARG A 6 -6.62 -8.70 15.90
C ARG A 6 -5.46 -8.66 14.90
N ALA A 7 -4.59 -9.65 14.93
CA ALA A 7 -3.35 -9.67 14.18
C ALA A 7 -3.06 -11.07 13.63
N ILE A 8 -2.27 -11.12 12.60
CA ILE A 8 -1.79 -12.35 11.97
C ILE A 8 -0.27 -12.41 12.03
N ASP A 9 0.32 -13.48 11.58
CA ASP A 9 1.76 -13.55 11.30
C ASP A 9 2.04 -12.95 9.92
N TRP A 10 2.73 -11.80 9.89
CA TRP A 10 3.15 -11.12 8.66
C TRP A 10 4.57 -11.49 8.21
N SER A 11 5.29 -12.32 8.94
CA SER A 11 6.71 -12.64 8.67
C SER A 11 6.98 -13.27 7.31
N ASN A 12 5.93 -13.82 6.68
CA ASN A 12 6.00 -14.45 5.38
C ASN A 12 5.43 -13.60 4.23
N SER A 13 5.34 -12.28 4.40
CA SER A 13 4.90 -11.38 3.34
C SER A 13 6.00 -11.15 2.30
N GLY A 14 5.61 -10.95 1.03
CA GLY A 14 6.53 -10.78 -0.08
C GLY A 14 7.10 -12.09 -0.64
N VAL A 15 8.10 -11.95 -1.47
CA VAL A 15 8.73 -13.07 -2.21
C VAL A 15 9.49 -14.03 -1.28
N GLY A 16 9.88 -13.57 -0.11
CA GLY A 16 10.69 -14.37 0.83
C GLY A 16 12.15 -14.50 0.39
N GLY A 17 12.65 -13.48 -0.30
CA GLY A 17 13.97 -13.42 -0.90
C GLY A 17 13.87 -13.39 -2.44
N ILE A 18 14.07 -12.19 -3.01
CA ILE A 18 14.08 -12.02 -4.48
C ILE A 18 15.24 -12.82 -5.06
N PRO A 19 14.98 -13.76 -5.99
CA PRO A 19 16.05 -14.62 -6.52
C PRO A 19 17.04 -13.82 -7.36
N GLU A 20 18.32 -13.97 -7.06
CA GLU A 20 19.38 -13.42 -7.89
C GLU A 20 19.40 -14.14 -9.25
N ARG A 21 19.33 -13.35 -10.34
CA ARG A 21 19.40 -13.86 -11.71
C ARG A 21 20.65 -13.33 -12.40
N ALA A 22 21.78 -13.98 -12.14
CA ALA A 22 23.08 -13.57 -12.64
C ALA A 22 23.27 -13.86 -14.15
N THR A 23 22.50 -14.79 -14.71
CA THR A 23 22.61 -15.18 -16.13
C THR A 23 21.66 -14.36 -16.99
N PHE A 24 22.21 -13.76 -18.05
CA PHE A 24 21.43 -13.02 -19.04
C PHE A 24 21.23 -13.86 -20.31
N CYS A 25 19.98 -14.16 -20.63
CA CYS A 25 19.60 -14.86 -21.87
C CYS A 25 19.69 -13.97 -23.11
N ALA A 26 19.56 -12.65 -22.92
CA ALA A 26 19.73 -11.64 -23.97
C ALA A 26 20.24 -10.32 -23.38
N ARG A 27 20.99 -9.57 -24.18
CA ARG A 27 21.42 -8.20 -23.88
C ARG A 27 21.02 -7.32 -25.07
N LEU A 28 20.17 -6.34 -24.81
CA LEU A 28 19.62 -5.47 -25.84
C LEU A 28 20.09 -4.03 -25.63
N THR A 29 20.33 -3.33 -26.73
CA THR A 29 20.65 -1.90 -26.74
C THR A 29 19.39 -1.06 -26.93
N SER A 30 19.48 0.25 -26.73
CA SER A 30 18.34 1.17 -26.85
C SER A 30 17.73 1.27 -28.27
N SER A 31 18.36 0.66 -29.27
CA SER A 31 17.80 0.51 -30.60
C SER A 31 16.79 -0.64 -30.72
N ALA A 32 16.65 -1.49 -29.70
CA ALA A 32 15.72 -2.60 -29.71
C ALA A 32 14.25 -2.11 -29.71
N SER A 33 13.47 -2.63 -30.62
CA SER A 33 12.02 -2.38 -30.67
C SER A 33 11.30 -3.15 -29.56
N LEU A 34 10.06 -2.72 -29.24
CA LEU A 34 9.16 -3.46 -28.33
C LEU A 34 9.00 -4.93 -28.73
N ALA A 35 8.87 -5.20 -30.05
CA ALA A 35 8.74 -6.57 -30.56
C ALA A 35 9.98 -7.43 -30.26
N GLN A 36 11.17 -6.86 -30.37
CA GLN A 36 12.42 -7.55 -30.04
C GLN A 36 12.56 -7.78 -28.52
N ILE A 37 12.20 -6.81 -27.69
CA ILE A 37 12.18 -6.97 -26.22
C ILE A 37 11.24 -8.10 -25.83
N ASN A 38 9.99 -8.08 -26.31
CA ASN A 38 9.00 -9.11 -26.00
C ASN A 38 9.39 -10.49 -26.57
N ALA A 39 10.07 -10.54 -27.74
CA ALA A 39 10.59 -11.80 -28.29
C ALA A 39 11.70 -12.38 -27.40
N ALA A 40 12.65 -11.54 -26.95
CA ALA A 40 13.71 -11.95 -26.04
C ALA A 40 13.15 -12.46 -24.70
N LEU A 41 12.16 -11.78 -24.12
CA LEU A 41 11.49 -12.21 -22.88
C LEU A 41 10.81 -13.58 -23.05
N ARG A 42 10.05 -13.78 -24.13
CA ARG A 42 9.38 -15.08 -24.39
C ARG A 42 10.37 -16.23 -24.64
N ALA A 43 11.52 -15.95 -25.22
CA ALA A 43 12.53 -16.96 -25.51
C ALA A 43 13.48 -17.21 -24.31
N CYS A 44 13.41 -16.40 -23.28
CA CYS A 44 14.32 -16.48 -22.13
C CYS A 44 14.03 -17.71 -21.28
N PRO A 45 15.04 -18.56 -20.99
CA PRO A 45 14.87 -19.69 -20.06
C PRO A 45 14.48 -19.22 -18.65
N ALA A 46 13.71 -20.05 -17.97
CA ALA A 46 13.35 -19.82 -16.57
C ALA A 46 14.62 -19.62 -15.70
N GLY A 47 14.53 -18.69 -14.75
CA GLY A 47 15.64 -18.36 -13.85
C GLY A 47 16.69 -17.41 -14.45
N GLN A 48 16.48 -16.88 -15.64
CA GLN A 48 17.38 -15.94 -16.29
C GLN A 48 16.76 -14.55 -16.48
N ALA A 49 17.56 -13.60 -16.93
CA ALA A 49 17.13 -12.24 -17.15
C ALA A 49 17.42 -11.76 -18.58
N VAL A 50 16.54 -10.90 -19.11
CA VAL A 50 16.80 -10.07 -20.29
C VAL A 50 17.35 -8.74 -19.78
N TYR A 51 18.52 -8.36 -20.25
CA TYR A 51 19.19 -7.12 -19.87
C TYR A 51 19.00 -6.03 -20.93
N LEU A 52 18.55 -4.88 -20.49
CA LEU A 52 18.47 -3.66 -21.29
C LEU A 52 19.65 -2.74 -20.92
N GLY A 53 20.53 -2.48 -21.87
CA GLY A 53 21.64 -1.54 -21.69
C GLY A 53 21.15 -0.11 -21.43
N ALA A 54 22.09 0.75 -21.04
CA ALA A 54 21.80 2.16 -20.84
C ALA A 54 21.27 2.82 -22.13
N GLY A 55 20.27 3.69 -21.99
CA GLY A 55 19.66 4.44 -23.09
C GLY A 55 18.16 4.56 -22.97
N LYS A 56 17.56 5.29 -23.92
CA LYS A 56 16.12 5.55 -23.96
C LYS A 56 15.47 4.65 -25.02
N TYR A 57 14.52 3.83 -24.58
CA TYR A 57 13.77 2.88 -25.40
C TYR A 57 12.39 3.45 -25.72
N SER A 58 11.97 3.41 -26.97
CA SER A 58 10.59 3.77 -27.35
C SER A 58 9.67 2.58 -27.17
N ILE A 59 8.66 2.74 -26.31
CA ILE A 59 7.73 1.67 -25.92
C ILE A 59 6.30 2.05 -26.36
N PRO A 60 5.89 1.66 -27.57
CA PRO A 60 4.57 1.98 -28.10
C PRO A 60 3.45 1.02 -27.65
N GLY A 61 3.68 0.18 -26.65
CA GLY A 61 2.73 -0.79 -26.13
C GLY A 61 3.28 -1.47 -24.87
N THR A 62 2.76 -2.63 -24.54
CA THR A 62 3.11 -3.33 -23.29
C THR A 62 4.32 -4.26 -23.46
N ILE A 63 5.27 -4.15 -22.56
CA ILE A 63 6.30 -5.16 -22.31
C ILE A 63 5.67 -6.24 -21.41
N SER A 64 5.64 -7.49 -21.89
CA SER A 64 5.05 -8.61 -21.15
C SER A 64 6.15 -9.55 -20.64
N ILE A 65 6.27 -9.65 -19.31
CA ILE A 65 7.28 -10.49 -18.66
C ILE A 65 6.65 -11.84 -18.30
N PRO A 66 7.14 -12.96 -18.86
CA PRO A 66 6.64 -14.29 -18.53
C PRO A 66 7.10 -14.74 -17.13
N GLY A 67 6.44 -15.74 -16.59
CA GLY A 67 6.85 -16.34 -15.31
C GLY A 67 8.29 -16.82 -15.33
N ASN A 68 8.96 -16.72 -14.18
CA ASN A 68 10.36 -17.10 -13.98
C ASN A 68 11.39 -16.35 -14.82
N VAL A 69 11.07 -15.17 -15.36
CA VAL A 69 11.98 -14.32 -16.12
C VAL A 69 12.06 -12.93 -15.48
N THR A 70 13.22 -12.29 -15.54
CA THR A 70 13.43 -10.91 -15.10
C THR A 70 13.76 -10.01 -16.27
N LEU A 71 13.16 -8.83 -16.33
CA LEU A 71 13.61 -7.71 -17.12
C LEU A 71 14.48 -6.81 -16.25
N ARG A 72 15.74 -6.63 -16.61
CA ARG A 72 16.67 -5.80 -15.84
C ARG A 72 17.33 -4.73 -16.70
N GLY A 73 17.32 -3.49 -16.19
CA GLY A 73 18.03 -2.36 -16.78
C GLY A 73 19.48 -2.22 -16.27
N ALA A 74 20.12 -1.17 -16.70
CA ALA A 74 21.47 -0.77 -16.27
C ALA A 74 21.44 0.18 -15.04
N GLY A 75 20.28 0.41 -14.47
CA GLY A 75 19.98 1.34 -13.39
C GLY A 75 18.82 2.26 -13.76
N ALA A 76 18.03 2.68 -12.78
CA ALA A 76 16.84 3.52 -12.98
C ALA A 76 17.19 4.85 -13.68
N ASN A 77 18.33 5.44 -13.38
CA ASN A 77 18.83 6.65 -14.03
C ASN A 77 19.53 6.43 -15.38
N ARG A 78 19.60 5.20 -15.88
CA ARG A 78 20.38 4.84 -17.08
C ARG A 78 19.57 4.15 -18.16
N THR A 79 18.60 3.30 -17.80
CA THR A 79 17.70 2.61 -18.74
C THR A 79 16.30 3.18 -18.61
N ILE A 80 15.85 3.90 -19.64
CA ILE A 80 14.58 4.64 -19.62
C ILE A 80 13.63 4.05 -20.65
N LEU A 81 12.54 3.47 -20.19
CA LEU A 81 11.41 3.03 -21.00
C LEU A 81 10.47 4.22 -21.22
N ASN A 82 10.55 4.84 -22.39
CA ASN A 82 9.71 5.98 -22.75
C ASN A 82 8.44 5.45 -23.39
N ALA A 83 7.32 5.47 -22.66
CA ALA A 83 6.03 5.09 -23.18
C ALA A 83 5.58 6.08 -24.26
N THR A 84 5.29 5.57 -25.45
CA THR A 84 4.87 6.36 -26.62
C THR A 84 3.56 5.86 -27.21
N GLY A 85 3.01 4.76 -26.66
CA GLY A 85 1.71 4.22 -27.05
C GLY A 85 0.55 5.06 -26.50
N THR A 86 -0.65 4.71 -26.89
CA THR A 86 -1.88 5.36 -26.44
C THR A 86 -2.74 4.37 -25.68
N GLY A 87 -2.93 4.64 -24.41
CA GLY A 87 -3.97 4.18 -23.50
C GLY A 87 -4.21 2.69 -23.27
N GLY A 88 -4.63 2.42 -22.04
CA GLY A 88 -5.11 1.15 -21.53
C GLY A 88 -4.03 0.14 -21.14
N GLY A 89 -4.23 -0.60 -20.07
CA GLY A 89 -3.29 -1.61 -19.57
C GLY A 89 -2.02 -1.04 -18.94
N TYR A 90 -0.92 -1.76 -19.06
CA TYR A 90 0.34 -1.46 -18.38
C TYR A 90 1.49 -1.22 -19.36
N VAL A 91 2.44 -0.36 -18.98
CA VAL A 91 3.70 -0.22 -19.74
C VAL A 91 4.53 -1.50 -19.61
N VAL A 92 4.66 -2.01 -18.38
CA VAL A 92 5.30 -3.30 -18.07
C VAL A 92 4.30 -4.16 -17.33
N SER A 93 3.99 -5.34 -17.85
CA SER A 93 2.99 -6.26 -17.31
C SER A 93 3.63 -7.59 -16.89
N MET A 94 3.28 -8.04 -15.68
CA MET A 94 3.53 -9.38 -15.17
C MET A 94 2.16 -10.03 -14.89
N GLY A 95 1.90 -11.15 -15.57
CA GLY A 95 0.60 -11.83 -15.47
C GLY A 95 -0.46 -11.26 -16.42
N SER A 96 -1.70 -11.58 -16.19
CA SER A 96 -2.83 -11.23 -17.06
C SER A 96 -4.15 -11.22 -16.28
N GLU A 97 -5.17 -10.66 -16.88
CA GLU A 97 -6.51 -10.61 -16.29
C GLU A 97 -7.03 -11.99 -15.87
N TRP A 98 -7.87 -11.99 -14.87
CA TRP A 98 -8.47 -13.18 -14.31
C TRP A 98 -9.89 -13.39 -14.85
N VAL A 99 -10.17 -14.67 -15.16
CA VAL A 99 -11.53 -15.13 -15.43
C VAL A 99 -11.96 -15.99 -14.25
N PRO A 100 -12.99 -15.61 -13.50
CA PRO A 100 -13.48 -16.38 -12.37
C PRO A 100 -13.88 -17.79 -12.77
N SER A 101 -13.46 -18.79 -12.00
CA SER A 101 -13.99 -20.16 -12.09
C SER A 101 -15.16 -20.36 -11.10
N GLY A 102 -15.94 -21.44 -11.27
CA GLY A 102 -17.08 -21.69 -10.39
C GLY A 102 -16.67 -21.85 -8.92
N PRO A 103 -17.37 -21.22 -7.97
CA PRO A 103 -17.09 -21.36 -6.55
C PRO A 103 -17.42 -22.75 -6.03
N VAL A 104 -16.67 -23.18 -5.00
CA VAL A 104 -16.85 -24.43 -4.27
C VAL A 104 -17.16 -24.10 -2.81
N ASN A 105 -18.17 -24.72 -2.22
CA ASN A 105 -18.53 -24.46 -0.82
C ASN A 105 -17.50 -25.04 0.16
N ILE A 106 -17.17 -24.30 1.19
CA ILE A 106 -16.37 -24.78 2.32
C ILE A 106 -17.31 -25.34 3.37
N LEU A 107 -17.19 -26.65 3.63
CA LEU A 107 -18.04 -27.34 4.59
C LEU A 107 -17.51 -27.25 6.03
N ARG A 108 -16.18 -27.21 6.19
CA ARG A 108 -15.48 -27.14 7.49
C ARG A 108 -14.12 -26.45 7.35
N GLY A 109 -13.60 -25.97 8.47
CA GLY A 109 -12.26 -25.41 8.55
C GLY A 109 -12.18 -23.92 8.16
N ALA A 110 -13.29 -23.22 7.99
CA ALA A 110 -13.32 -21.79 7.70
C ALA A 110 -13.14 -20.92 8.97
N THR A 111 -12.24 -21.32 9.87
CA THR A 111 -11.95 -20.63 11.13
C THR A 111 -10.59 -19.94 11.09
N ALA A 112 -10.41 -18.86 11.86
CA ALA A 112 -9.14 -18.14 11.97
C ALA A 112 -7.98 -19.10 12.32
N GLY A 113 -6.84 -18.94 11.63
CA GLY A 113 -5.65 -19.77 11.80
C GLY A 113 -5.72 -21.15 11.13
N SER A 114 -6.86 -21.55 10.58
CA SER A 114 -7.00 -22.87 9.95
C SER A 114 -6.10 -22.99 8.71
N THR A 115 -5.29 -24.05 8.67
CA THR A 115 -4.48 -24.46 7.51
C THR A 115 -5.09 -25.62 6.74
N SER A 116 -6.30 -26.06 7.09
CA SER A 116 -7.02 -27.13 6.41
C SER A 116 -8.50 -26.82 6.29
N ILE A 117 -9.03 -26.94 5.09
CA ILE A 117 -10.45 -26.75 4.78
C ILE A 117 -11.01 -28.01 4.12
N LEU A 118 -12.28 -28.30 4.35
CA LEU A 118 -13.02 -29.35 3.67
C LEU A 118 -13.99 -28.70 2.67
N LEU A 119 -13.82 -29.03 1.41
CA LEU A 119 -14.71 -28.59 0.33
C LEU A 119 -15.84 -29.57 0.09
N ASN A 120 -16.93 -29.11 -0.52
CA ASN A 120 -17.98 -30.03 -0.96
C ASN A 120 -17.59 -30.80 -2.24
N ASN A 121 -16.60 -30.31 -2.98
CA ASN A 121 -16.03 -30.97 -4.17
C ASN A 121 -14.67 -30.35 -4.48
N ALA A 122 -13.60 -31.13 -4.43
CA ALA A 122 -12.25 -30.72 -4.80
C ALA A 122 -11.82 -31.19 -6.21
N SER A 123 -12.76 -31.72 -7.00
CA SER A 123 -12.47 -32.17 -8.37
C SER A 123 -11.91 -31.02 -9.23
N GLY A 124 -10.79 -31.27 -9.89
CA GLY A 124 -10.12 -30.27 -10.72
C GLY A 124 -9.17 -29.32 -9.98
N ILE A 125 -9.17 -29.33 -8.65
CA ILE A 125 -8.22 -28.57 -7.83
C ILE A 125 -6.83 -29.22 -7.92
N ARG A 126 -5.77 -28.43 -8.04
CA ARG A 126 -4.40 -28.92 -8.22
C ARG A 126 -3.48 -28.44 -7.11
N LEU A 127 -2.57 -29.31 -6.70
CA LEU A 127 -1.49 -28.97 -5.79
C LEU A 127 -0.63 -27.82 -6.38
N GLY A 128 -0.27 -26.84 -5.55
CA GLY A 128 0.48 -25.67 -5.96
C GLY A 128 -0.36 -24.55 -6.61
N SER A 129 -1.64 -24.81 -6.95
CA SER A 129 -2.56 -23.76 -7.39
C SER A 129 -3.10 -22.96 -6.19
N TYR A 130 -4.01 -22.04 -6.44
CA TYR A 130 -4.47 -21.07 -5.46
C TYR A 130 -5.99 -21.13 -5.28
N LEU A 131 -6.45 -20.67 -4.12
CA LEU A 131 -7.86 -20.44 -3.84
C LEU A 131 -8.04 -18.98 -3.39
N VAL A 132 -9.09 -18.33 -3.89
CA VAL A 132 -9.67 -17.17 -3.20
C VAL A 132 -10.65 -17.72 -2.18
N ILE A 133 -10.38 -17.48 -0.90
CA ILE A 133 -11.32 -17.77 0.18
C ILE A 133 -12.13 -16.51 0.45
N THR A 134 -13.43 -16.62 0.44
CA THR A 134 -14.35 -15.50 0.65
C THR A 134 -15.66 -15.98 1.25
N GLU A 135 -16.55 -15.05 1.60
CA GLU A 135 -17.88 -15.34 2.13
C GLU A 135 -18.85 -14.25 1.73
N SER A 136 -20.15 -14.49 1.84
CA SER A 136 -21.13 -13.41 1.75
C SER A 136 -20.90 -12.39 2.84
N ASN A 137 -21.01 -11.09 2.51
CA ASN A 137 -20.80 -10.01 3.47
C ASN A 137 -21.66 -10.22 4.73
N ASN A 138 -21.03 -10.00 5.88
CA ASN A 138 -21.76 -9.92 7.16
C ASN A 138 -22.10 -8.44 7.41
N PRO A 139 -23.38 -8.04 7.32
CA PRO A 139 -23.74 -6.62 7.36
C PRO A 139 -23.46 -5.94 8.72
N SER A 140 -23.11 -6.71 9.75
CA SER A 140 -22.77 -6.13 11.05
C SER A 140 -21.39 -5.43 11.05
N TYR A 141 -20.49 -5.76 10.13
CA TYR A 141 -19.16 -5.16 10.06
C TYR A 141 -18.55 -5.13 8.65
N VAL A 142 -19.11 -5.87 7.68
CA VAL A 142 -18.67 -5.90 6.30
C VAL A 142 -19.78 -5.41 5.40
N THR A 143 -19.58 -4.29 4.75
CA THR A 143 -20.48 -3.80 3.72
C THR A 143 -19.71 -3.23 2.56
N SER A 144 -20.22 -3.44 1.35
CA SER A 144 -19.79 -2.76 0.14
C SER A 144 -20.55 -1.45 -0.08
N ALA A 145 -21.57 -1.16 0.73
CA ALA A 145 -22.30 0.09 0.67
C ALA A 145 -21.51 1.20 1.38
N GLY A 146 -21.24 2.27 0.65
CA GLY A 146 -20.55 3.44 1.14
C GLY A 146 -21.33 4.72 0.82
N SER A 147 -20.67 5.86 0.94
CA SER A 147 -21.28 7.19 0.77
C SER A 147 -21.70 7.48 -0.66
N GLN A 148 -20.99 6.94 -1.63
CA GLN A 148 -21.31 7.19 -3.05
C GLN A 148 -22.35 6.20 -3.55
N ALA A 149 -22.20 4.93 -3.27
CA ALA A 149 -23.09 3.86 -3.68
C ALA A 149 -22.65 2.50 -3.11
N ASN A 150 -23.30 1.44 -3.56
CA ASN A 150 -22.81 0.08 -3.38
C ASN A 150 -21.66 -0.19 -4.36
N CYS A 151 -20.52 -0.62 -3.84
CA CYS A 151 -19.34 -1.01 -4.61
C CYS A 151 -19.56 -2.40 -5.23
N ASN A 152 -20.37 -2.47 -6.27
CA ASN A 152 -20.72 -3.75 -6.90
C ASN A 152 -19.56 -4.42 -7.65
N TRP A 153 -18.48 -3.68 -7.93
CA TRP A 153 -17.24 -4.17 -8.57
C TRP A 153 -16.16 -4.59 -7.56
N CYS A 154 -16.25 -4.18 -6.27
CA CYS A 154 -15.17 -4.35 -5.29
C CYS A 154 -14.78 -5.79 -5.03
N ASP A 155 -15.66 -6.76 -5.22
CA ASP A 155 -15.32 -8.15 -4.97
C ASP A 155 -14.59 -8.83 -6.14
N GLY A 156 -14.72 -8.29 -7.35
CA GLY A 156 -14.13 -8.82 -8.57
C GLY A 156 -14.61 -10.23 -8.96
N LEU A 157 -15.51 -10.83 -8.19
CA LEU A 157 -16.04 -12.18 -8.38
C LEU A 157 -17.48 -12.18 -8.87
N THR A 158 -18.25 -11.20 -8.42
CA THR A 158 -19.64 -11.01 -8.74
C THR A 158 -19.87 -9.61 -9.30
N LYS A 159 -21.10 -9.28 -9.63
CA LYS A 159 -21.49 -7.91 -10.01
C LYS A 159 -22.33 -7.24 -8.92
N THR A 160 -22.26 -7.75 -7.68
CA THR A 160 -23.10 -7.30 -6.58
C THR A 160 -22.32 -6.72 -5.40
N GLY A 161 -20.99 -6.98 -5.35
CA GLY A 161 -20.15 -6.59 -4.23
C GLY A 161 -20.42 -7.38 -2.94
N GLU A 162 -21.08 -8.54 -3.05
CA GLU A 162 -21.48 -9.34 -1.87
C GLU A 162 -20.34 -10.18 -1.28
N LEU A 163 -19.22 -10.32 -2.00
CA LEU A 163 -18.05 -11.12 -1.61
C LEU A 163 -16.83 -10.22 -1.36
N SER A 164 -17.03 -9.11 -0.66
CA SER A 164 -16.00 -8.07 -0.52
C SER A 164 -14.79 -8.52 0.28
N ARG A 165 -15.01 -9.26 1.38
CA ARG A 165 -13.97 -9.76 2.26
C ARG A 165 -13.38 -11.05 1.70
N GLY A 166 -12.05 -11.23 1.79
CA GLY A 166 -11.43 -12.48 1.35
C GLY A 166 -9.92 -12.50 1.56
N GLN A 167 -9.30 -13.58 1.11
CA GLN A 167 -7.85 -13.75 1.01
C GLN A 167 -7.49 -14.78 -0.05
N ILE A 168 -6.28 -14.69 -0.59
CA ILE A 168 -5.69 -15.70 -1.46
C ILE A 168 -4.82 -16.63 -0.61
N VAL A 169 -4.93 -17.92 -0.86
CA VAL A 169 -4.10 -18.96 -0.24
C VAL A 169 -3.56 -19.90 -1.30
N GLN A 170 -2.36 -20.45 -1.08
CA GLN A 170 -1.79 -21.48 -1.93
C GLN A 170 -2.17 -22.87 -1.41
N ILE A 171 -2.46 -23.80 -2.30
CA ILE A 171 -2.76 -25.19 -1.98
C ILE A 171 -1.44 -25.95 -1.79
N THR A 172 -1.21 -26.42 -0.57
CA THR A 172 0.00 -27.16 -0.19
C THR A 172 -0.22 -28.66 0.02
N GLY A 173 -1.47 -29.11 0.03
CA GLY A 173 -1.82 -30.53 0.13
C GLY A 173 -3.26 -30.80 -0.28
N ILE A 174 -3.51 -32.02 -0.81
CA ILE A 174 -4.84 -32.47 -1.21
C ILE A 174 -5.04 -33.91 -0.72
N ARG A 175 -6.12 -34.15 0.02
CA ARG A 175 -6.53 -35.52 0.45
C ARG A 175 -8.04 -35.66 0.30
N GLY A 176 -8.49 -36.18 -0.84
CA GLY A 176 -9.90 -36.17 -1.21
C GLY A 176 -10.39 -34.73 -1.31
N ASP A 177 -11.47 -34.40 -0.62
CA ASP A 177 -12.01 -33.04 -0.56
C ASP A 177 -11.38 -32.18 0.56
N ALA A 178 -10.44 -32.71 1.33
CA ALA A 178 -9.68 -31.94 2.31
C ALA A 178 -8.46 -31.31 1.65
N ILE A 179 -8.37 -29.99 1.77
CA ILE A 179 -7.32 -29.15 1.17
C ILE A 179 -6.48 -28.52 2.28
N THR A 180 -5.16 -28.69 2.21
CA THR A 180 -4.20 -27.97 3.06
C THR A 180 -3.79 -26.69 2.34
N ILE A 181 -3.77 -25.58 3.07
CA ILE A 181 -3.54 -24.23 2.54
C ILE A 181 -2.44 -23.49 3.29
N SER A 182 -1.78 -22.56 2.62
CA SER A 182 -0.82 -21.62 3.20
C SER A 182 -1.02 -20.23 2.59
N PRO A 183 -1.01 -19.14 3.37
CA PRO A 183 -1.05 -19.12 4.83
C PRO A 183 -2.36 -19.71 5.37
N GLY A 184 -2.44 -19.90 6.69
CA GLY A 184 -3.69 -20.17 7.36
C GLY A 184 -4.69 -19.00 7.19
N LEU A 185 -5.96 -19.27 7.43
CA LEU A 185 -6.99 -18.24 7.29
C LEU A 185 -6.76 -17.08 8.28
N TYR A 186 -6.75 -15.85 7.81
CA TYR A 186 -6.53 -14.65 8.63
C TYR A 186 -7.65 -14.44 9.63
N GLY A 187 -8.89 -14.66 9.19
CA GLY A 187 -10.07 -14.57 10.02
C GLY A 187 -11.01 -15.74 9.84
N ALA A 188 -12.06 -15.81 10.64
CA ALA A 188 -13.13 -16.77 10.44
C ALA A 188 -14.05 -16.30 9.31
N TYR A 189 -14.45 -17.22 8.44
CA TYR A 189 -15.43 -17.04 7.37
C TYR A 189 -16.66 -17.86 7.72
N THR A 190 -17.71 -17.19 8.25
CA THR A 190 -18.85 -17.88 8.87
C THR A 190 -20.16 -17.72 8.10
N ASN A 191 -20.19 -16.82 7.13
CA ASN A 191 -21.40 -16.53 6.36
C ASN A 191 -21.33 -17.13 4.96
N ARG A 192 -21.68 -18.40 4.82
CA ARG A 192 -21.63 -19.15 3.54
C ARG A 192 -20.25 -19.10 2.89
N PRO A 193 -19.21 -19.60 3.55
CA PRO A 193 -17.85 -19.53 3.02
C PRO A 193 -17.69 -20.35 1.75
N ILE A 194 -16.97 -19.79 0.78
CA ILE A 194 -16.64 -20.42 -0.49
C ILE A 194 -15.15 -20.30 -0.80
N ALA A 195 -14.67 -21.23 -1.61
CA ALA A 195 -13.36 -21.20 -2.23
C ALA A 195 -13.52 -21.09 -3.75
N VAL A 196 -12.78 -20.16 -4.38
CA VAL A 196 -12.76 -19.99 -5.83
C VAL A 196 -11.40 -20.42 -6.35
N PRO A 197 -11.30 -21.58 -7.03
CA PRO A 197 -10.03 -22.08 -7.56
C PRO A 197 -9.51 -21.22 -8.70
N PHE A 198 -8.20 -20.94 -8.72
CA PHE A 198 -7.56 -20.31 -9.86
C PHE A 198 -6.05 -20.65 -9.92
N SER A 199 -5.44 -20.34 -11.08
CA SER A 199 -4.00 -20.45 -11.29
C SER A 199 -3.43 -19.07 -11.57
N MET A 200 -2.25 -18.79 -11.07
CA MET A 200 -1.52 -17.57 -11.41
C MET A 200 -1.15 -17.57 -12.88
N SER A 201 -1.17 -16.40 -13.50
CA SER A 201 -0.75 -16.19 -14.89
C SER A 201 0.76 -16.08 -15.01
N ALA A 202 1.42 -15.58 -13.95
CA ALA A 202 2.86 -15.55 -13.84
C ALA A 202 3.27 -15.88 -12.40
N THR A 203 4.46 -16.46 -12.24
CA THR A 203 5.10 -16.68 -10.95
C THR A 203 6.58 -16.31 -11.07
N TYR A 204 7.13 -15.72 -10.04
CA TYR A 204 8.54 -15.33 -10.01
C TYR A 204 8.98 -14.51 -11.25
N ALA A 205 8.11 -13.63 -11.76
CA ALA A 205 8.46 -12.63 -12.76
C ALA A 205 8.98 -11.37 -12.06
N GLY A 206 9.96 -10.70 -12.64
CA GLY A 206 10.54 -9.53 -12.01
C GLY A 206 10.91 -8.42 -12.99
N VAL A 207 10.89 -7.18 -12.48
CA VAL A 207 11.46 -6.02 -13.17
C VAL A 207 12.39 -5.27 -12.22
N GLU A 208 13.57 -4.89 -12.72
CA GLU A 208 14.64 -4.33 -11.90
C GLU A 208 15.42 -3.23 -12.64
N ASP A 209 15.89 -2.24 -11.87
CA ASP A 209 16.95 -1.31 -12.26
C ASP A 209 16.68 -0.55 -13.56
N LEU A 210 15.48 -0.03 -13.74
CA LEU A 210 15.08 0.78 -14.90
C LEU A 210 14.05 1.84 -14.53
N GLN A 211 13.86 2.80 -15.42
CA GLN A 211 12.84 3.83 -15.31
C GLN A 211 11.74 3.60 -16.34
N VAL A 212 10.48 3.78 -15.94
CA VAL A 212 9.36 4.06 -16.83
C VAL A 212 9.07 5.56 -16.81
N TYR A 213 9.02 6.14 -17.99
CA TYR A 213 8.61 7.50 -18.21
C TYR A 213 7.33 7.47 -19.05
N ALA A 214 6.18 7.61 -18.41
CA ALA A 214 4.89 7.30 -19.03
C ALA A 214 4.39 8.37 -19.99
N ASN A 215 4.76 9.63 -19.78
CA ASN A 215 4.52 10.69 -20.76
C ASN A 215 3.05 11.09 -20.97
N ASN A 216 2.16 10.81 -20.03
CA ASN A 216 0.71 11.09 -20.11
C ASN A 216 0.06 10.43 -21.33
N THR A 217 0.27 9.15 -21.49
CA THR A 217 -0.17 8.36 -22.64
C THR A 217 -1.44 7.54 -22.35
N GLY A 218 -2.03 7.65 -21.16
CA GLY A 218 -3.29 7.02 -20.77
C GLY A 218 -3.17 5.54 -20.37
N TYR A 219 -1.99 5.08 -19.96
CA TYR A 219 -1.85 3.77 -19.32
C TYR A 219 -2.47 3.76 -17.92
N ASN A 220 -3.05 2.61 -17.54
CA ASN A 220 -3.61 2.42 -16.21
C ASN A 220 -2.52 2.40 -15.14
N ALA A 221 -1.39 1.73 -15.43
CA ALA A 221 -0.22 1.78 -14.57
C ALA A 221 1.08 1.61 -15.37
N ASP A 222 2.19 2.03 -14.75
CA ASP A 222 3.52 1.78 -15.31
C ASP A 222 3.91 0.30 -15.14
N PHE A 223 3.74 -0.23 -13.95
CA PHE A 223 4.03 -1.62 -13.61
C PHE A 223 2.77 -2.33 -13.10
N GLY A 224 2.30 -3.33 -13.83
CA GLY A 224 1.15 -4.13 -13.45
C GLY A 224 1.53 -5.56 -13.06
N MET A 225 1.07 -5.99 -11.89
CA MET A 225 1.16 -7.37 -11.39
C MET A 225 -0.25 -7.92 -11.20
N THR A 226 -0.80 -8.52 -12.25
CA THR A 226 -2.17 -9.04 -12.20
C THR A 226 -2.15 -10.56 -12.23
N LYS A 227 -2.74 -11.19 -11.22
CA LYS A 227 -2.74 -12.65 -11.07
C LYS A 227 -1.31 -13.22 -11.10
N CYS A 228 -0.45 -12.57 -10.33
CA CYS A 228 0.95 -12.89 -10.18
C CYS A 228 1.22 -13.45 -8.79
N ALA A 229 2.18 -14.34 -8.65
CA ALA A 229 2.63 -14.80 -7.35
C ALA A 229 4.15 -14.76 -7.26
N TYR A 230 4.66 -14.24 -6.15
CA TYR A 230 6.09 -14.07 -5.92
C TYR A 230 6.78 -13.23 -7.01
N CYS A 231 6.05 -12.27 -7.59
CA CYS A 231 6.58 -11.34 -8.57
C CYS A 231 7.15 -10.10 -7.88
N TRP A 232 8.05 -9.38 -8.55
CA TRP A 232 8.64 -8.19 -7.93
C TRP A 232 8.90 -7.03 -8.87
N VAL A 233 8.87 -5.85 -8.25
CA VAL A 233 9.35 -4.58 -8.80
C VAL A 233 10.41 -4.05 -7.84
N LYS A 234 11.67 -3.90 -8.31
CA LYS A 234 12.79 -3.54 -7.44
C LYS A 234 13.76 -2.56 -8.10
N GLY A 235 14.16 -1.53 -7.36
CA GLY A 235 15.18 -0.57 -7.82
C GLY A 235 14.77 0.23 -9.05
N VAL A 236 13.45 0.39 -9.26
CA VAL A 236 12.91 1.09 -10.43
C VAL A 236 12.53 2.53 -10.13
N GLU A 237 12.34 3.29 -11.19
CA GLU A 237 11.71 4.62 -11.12
C GLU A 237 10.48 4.66 -12.02
N SER A 238 9.36 5.21 -11.51
CA SER A 238 8.23 5.66 -12.32
C SER A 238 8.16 7.17 -12.24
N ASN A 239 8.13 7.83 -13.39
CA ASN A 239 8.14 9.27 -13.45
C ASN A 239 7.16 9.78 -14.51
N TYR A 240 6.32 10.72 -14.08
CA TYR A 240 5.24 11.27 -14.91
C TYR A 240 4.25 10.22 -15.42
N THR A 241 3.83 9.33 -14.53
CA THR A 241 2.76 8.37 -14.85
C THR A 241 1.43 9.08 -15.07
N ASP A 242 0.63 8.52 -15.94
CA ASP A 242 -0.76 8.97 -16.16
C ASP A 242 -1.73 8.27 -15.19
N GLY A 243 -1.44 7.00 -14.91
CA GLY A 243 -2.17 6.18 -13.94
C GLY A 243 -1.37 5.91 -12.67
N ASP A 244 -1.51 4.71 -12.13
CA ASP A 244 -0.75 4.27 -10.97
C ASP A 244 0.71 3.94 -11.36
N PRO A 245 1.72 4.33 -10.60
CA PRO A 245 3.06 3.78 -10.76
C PRO A 245 3.09 2.25 -10.70
N VAL A 246 2.40 1.66 -9.73
CA VAL A 246 2.30 0.20 -9.58
C VAL A 246 0.88 -0.21 -9.22
N GLU A 247 0.40 -1.26 -9.89
CA GLU A 247 -0.89 -1.90 -9.57
C GLU A 247 -0.69 -3.40 -9.31
N ILE A 248 -1.20 -3.90 -8.16
CA ILE A 248 -1.17 -5.32 -7.78
C ILE A 248 -2.60 -5.81 -7.60
N LEU A 249 -3.07 -6.66 -8.52
CA LEU A 249 -4.42 -7.21 -8.50
C LEU A 249 -4.38 -8.74 -8.48
N TRP A 250 -5.14 -9.37 -7.58
CA TRP A 250 -5.15 -10.82 -7.44
C TRP A 250 -3.75 -11.40 -7.20
N GLY A 251 -2.88 -10.62 -6.56
CA GLY A 251 -1.50 -10.96 -6.28
C GLY A 251 -1.37 -11.86 -5.05
N PHE A 252 -0.27 -12.61 -4.99
CA PHE A 252 0.06 -13.42 -3.83
C PHE A 252 1.56 -13.36 -3.55
N ARG A 253 1.94 -12.81 -2.39
CA ARG A 253 3.34 -12.66 -1.99
C ARG A 253 4.19 -11.92 -3.03
N ASP A 254 3.62 -10.93 -3.68
CA ASP A 254 4.36 -10.03 -4.57
C ASP A 254 5.13 -8.99 -3.75
N GLU A 255 6.18 -8.41 -4.35
CA GLU A 255 7.04 -7.48 -3.63
C GLU A 255 7.37 -6.23 -4.47
N VAL A 256 7.22 -5.05 -3.86
CA VAL A 256 7.62 -3.75 -4.45
C VAL A 256 8.58 -3.09 -3.48
N ARG A 257 9.83 -2.88 -3.89
CA ARG A 257 10.82 -2.35 -2.96
C ARG A 257 11.91 -1.50 -3.60
N ASP A 258 12.57 -0.72 -2.74
CA ASP A 258 13.78 0.02 -3.07
C ASP A 258 13.62 0.90 -4.32
N SER A 259 12.45 1.52 -4.50
CA SER A 259 12.04 2.17 -5.74
C SER A 259 11.56 3.60 -5.50
N TYR A 260 11.54 4.40 -6.57
CA TYR A 260 11.10 5.79 -6.54
C TYR A 260 9.95 6.02 -7.53
N PHE A 261 8.83 6.50 -7.02
CA PHE A 261 7.61 6.78 -7.78
C PHE A 261 7.26 8.25 -7.64
N SER A 262 7.20 8.99 -8.75
CA SER A 262 7.07 10.45 -8.65
C SER A 262 6.26 11.09 -9.78
N ASN A 263 5.67 12.24 -9.46
CA ASN A 263 5.10 13.17 -10.42
C ASN A 263 3.99 12.59 -11.31
N SER A 264 2.92 12.06 -10.71
CA SER A 264 1.73 11.69 -11.48
C SER A 264 1.16 12.88 -12.23
N PHE A 265 0.63 12.65 -13.44
CA PHE A 265 -0.12 13.67 -14.18
C PHE A 265 -1.51 13.90 -13.62
N VAL A 266 -2.15 12.83 -13.15
CA VAL A 266 -3.52 12.87 -12.64
C VAL A 266 -3.52 13.06 -11.13
N HIS A 267 -4.18 14.11 -10.67
CA HIS A 267 -4.41 14.43 -9.26
C HIS A 267 -5.89 14.71 -8.99
N SER A 268 -6.78 14.22 -9.82
CA SER A 268 -8.24 14.31 -9.63
C SER A 268 -8.80 12.93 -9.28
N PRO A 269 -9.92 12.86 -8.53
CA PRO A 269 -10.58 11.59 -8.27
C PRO A 269 -10.91 10.87 -9.59
N GLY A 270 -10.51 9.60 -9.69
CA GLY A 270 -10.71 8.78 -10.87
C GLY A 270 -10.24 7.35 -10.63
N LEU A 271 -10.21 6.55 -11.68
CA LEU A 271 -9.55 5.26 -11.69
C LEU A 271 -8.05 5.48 -11.93
N HIS A 272 -7.18 4.71 -11.26
CA HIS A 272 -5.74 4.74 -11.47
C HIS A 272 -5.11 6.12 -11.20
N ASP A 273 -5.29 6.64 -10.00
CA ASP A 273 -4.78 7.95 -9.58
C ASP A 273 -3.90 7.89 -8.32
N SER A 274 -3.47 6.70 -7.94
CA SER A 274 -2.69 6.42 -6.74
C SER A 274 -1.21 6.20 -7.04
N GLY A 275 -0.39 6.08 -6.01
CA GLY A 275 1.00 5.67 -6.12
C GLY A 275 1.12 4.15 -6.31
N ILE A 276 0.88 3.39 -5.26
CA ILE A 276 0.83 1.92 -5.32
C ILE A 276 -0.57 1.48 -4.94
N HIS A 277 -1.26 0.84 -5.89
CA HIS A 277 -2.59 0.30 -5.72
C HIS A 277 -2.54 -1.21 -5.47
N VAL A 278 -3.24 -1.68 -4.41
CA VAL A 278 -3.32 -3.10 -4.05
C VAL A 278 -4.77 -3.50 -3.88
N GLY A 279 -5.27 -4.36 -4.76
CA GLY A 279 -6.69 -4.69 -4.82
C GLY A 279 -7.01 -6.17 -5.05
N PHE A 280 -8.30 -6.48 -5.14
CA PHE A 280 -8.87 -7.78 -5.46
C PHE A 280 -8.28 -8.97 -4.67
N LYS A 281 -8.40 -8.93 -3.36
CA LYS A 281 -7.94 -9.98 -2.43
C LYS A 281 -6.43 -10.26 -2.52
N THR A 282 -5.62 -9.39 -3.16
CA THR A 282 -4.16 -9.49 -3.10
C THR A 282 -3.72 -9.76 -1.67
N SER A 283 -2.91 -10.80 -1.47
CA SER A 283 -2.62 -11.30 -0.13
C SER A 283 -1.13 -11.53 0.12
N ALA A 284 -0.71 -11.23 1.36
CA ALA A 284 0.65 -11.45 1.84
C ALA A 284 1.74 -10.79 0.97
N SER A 285 1.44 -9.70 0.27
CA SER A 285 2.41 -8.93 -0.51
C SER A 285 3.16 -7.93 0.37
N LEU A 286 4.36 -7.54 -0.06
CA LEU A 286 5.25 -6.63 0.65
C LEU A 286 5.54 -5.39 -0.20
N VAL A 287 5.30 -4.22 0.38
CA VAL A 287 5.64 -2.92 -0.20
C VAL A 287 6.61 -2.23 0.76
N GLU A 288 7.91 -2.29 0.46
CA GLU A 288 8.95 -1.97 1.43
C GLU A 288 9.98 -0.97 0.89
N ASN A 289 10.35 0.01 1.73
CA ASN A 289 11.48 0.90 1.46
C ASN A 289 11.38 1.67 0.13
N ASN A 290 10.18 2.13 -0.23
CA ASN A 290 9.95 2.93 -1.42
C ASN A 290 9.82 4.42 -1.06
N ILE A 291 10.14 5.26 -2.03
CA ILE A 291 9.94 6.71 -1.99
C ILE A 291 8.78 7.03 -2.94
N ILE A 292 7.75 7.72 -2.45
CA ILE A 292 6.61 8.14 -3.25
C ILE A 292 6.40 9.62 -3.09
N GLU A 293 6.40 10.33 -4.20
CA GLU A 293 6.34 11.79 -4.21
C GLU A 293 5.36 12.29 -5.26
N ARG A 294 4.52 13.25 -4.87
CA ARG A 294 3.64 13.98 -5.79
C ARG A 294 2.73 13.07 -6.63
N THR A 295 2.12 12.14 -5.96
CA THR A 295 0.94 11.39 -6.43
C THR A 295 -0.32 12.00 -5.82
N ARG A 296 -1.50 11.56 -6.19
CA ARG A 296 -2.72 11.97 -5.48
C ARG A 296 -2.81 11.30 -4.11
N ILE A 297 -2.53 10.03 -4.05
CA ILE A 297 -2.49 9.18 -2.85
C ILE A 297 -1.29 8.26 -3.01
N SER A 298 -0.49 8.06 -1.96
CA SER A 298 0.71 7.23 -2.10
C SER A 298 0.41 5.73 -2.08
N PHE A 299 -0.47 5.30 -1.18
CA PHE A 299 -0.92 3.91 -1.11
C PHE A 299 -2.44 3.84 -1.09
N ASP A 300 -3.02 3.10 -2.01
CA ASP A 300 -4.44 2.81 -2.07
C ASP A 300 -4.68 1.31 -1.95
N ILE A 301 -5.38 0.91 -0.88
CA ILE A 301 -5.72 -0.49 -0.64
C ILE A 301 -7.23 -0.66 -0.67
N GLY A 302 -7.69 -1.58 -1.50
CA GLY A 302 -9.11 -1.82 -1.63
C GLY A 302 -9.47 -3.26 -1.97
N TRP A 303 -10.75 -3.45 -2.20
CA TRP A 303 -11.32 -4.62 -2.87
C TRP A 303 -10.92 -5.95 -2.22
N GLY A 304 -10.93 -5.96 -0.88
CA GLY A 304 -10.66 -7.14 -0.06
C GLY A 304 -9.20 -7.56 0.06
N ALA A 305 -8.24 -6.69 -0.28
CA ALA A 305 -6.81 -6.97 -0.09
C ALA A 305 -6.48 -7.29 1.38
N ALA A 306 -5.73 -8.37 1.64
CA ALA A 306 -5.60 -8.91 2.98
C ALA A 306 -4.20 -9.39 3.34
N GLY A 307 -3.74 -9.05 4.55
CA GLY A 307 -2.48 -9.57 5.09
C GLY A 307 -1.23 -9.01 4.43
N ASN A 308 -1.33 -7.87 3.73
CA ASN A 308 -0.19 -7.23 3.09
C ASN A 308 0.59 -6.37 4.08
N VAL A 309 1.87 -6.15 3.81
CA VAL A 309 2.78 -5.33 4.61
C VAL A 309 3.23 -4.12 3.80
N PHE A 310 3.07 -2.93 4.38
CA PHE A 310 3.59 -1.66 3.88
C PHE A 310 4.59 -1.14 4.91
N ALA A 311 5.88 -1.24 4.62
CA ALA A 311 6.88 -0.99 5.64
C ALA A 311 8.00 -0.07 5.17
N TYR A 312 8.43 0.81 6.06
CA TYR A 312 9.61 1.68 5.91
C TYR A 312 9.61 2.56 4.67
N ASN A 313 8.43 2.83 4.10
CA ASN A 313 8.28 3.73 2.96
C ASN A 313 8.29 5.20 3.42
N TYR A 314 8.66 6.08 2.50
CA TYR A 314 8.62 7.53 2.69
C TYR A 314 7.70 8.16 1.65
N THR A 315 6.67 8.86 2.09
CA THR A 315 5.70 9.52 1.20
C THR A 315 5.60 11.01 1.47
N MET A 316 5.41 11.81 0.42
CA MET A 316 5.28 13.25 0.53
C MET A 316 4.65 13.90 -0.70
N GLY A 317 4.11 15.08 -0.51
CA GLY A 317 3.66 15.94 -1.60
C GLY A 317 2.40 15.44 -2.31
N GLU A 318 1.59 14.60 -1.68
CA GLU A 318 0.30 14.14 -2.21
C GLU A 318 -0.68 15.31 -2.28
N PHE A 319 -1.48 15.39 -3.33
CA PHE A 319 -2.50 16.44 -3.43
C PHE A 319 -3.63 16.11 -4.41
N ILE A 320 -4.76 16.81 -4.22
CA ILE A 320 -5.87 16.82 -5.17
C ILE A 320 -5.86 18.17 -5.90
N SER A 321 -5.85 18.18 -7.23
CA SER A 321 -5.76 19.41 -8.04
C SER A 321 -6.88 20.40 -7.75
N ALA A 322 -8.10 19.92 -7.49
CA ALA A 322 -9.25 20.75 -7.17
C ALA A 322 -9.22 21.34 -5.75
N ALA A 323 -8.43 20.76 -4.84
CA ALA A 323 -8.29 21.18 -3.45
C ALA A 323 -6.85 20.96 -2.97
N PRO A 324 -5.85 21.69 -3.49
CA PRO A 324 -4.45 21.45 -3.18
C PRO A 324 -4.08 21.76 -1.72
N ASP A 325 -4.93 22.47 -1.01
CA ASP A 325 -4.78 22.73 0.43
C ASP A 325 -5.29 21.61 1.32
N ALA A 326 -5.98 20.60 0.75
CA ALA A 326 -6.47 19.47 1.52
C ALA A 326 -5.34 18.45 1.77
N VAL A 327 -5.22 18.00 3.01
CA VAL A 327 -4.36 16.86 3.33
C VAL A 327 -5.06 15.59 2.88
N VAL A 328 -4.42 14.85 1.97
CA VAL A 328 -4.92 13.59 1.41
C VAL A 328 -4.00 12.43 1.78
N GLY A 329 -4.47 11.21 1.63
CA GLY A 329 -3.85 10.02 2.20
C GLY A 329 -2.45 9.70 1.69
N GLY A 330 -1.47 9.65 2.58
CA GLY A 330 -0.25 8.88 2.36
C GLY A 330 -0.59 7.38 2.25
N PHE A 331 -1.53 6.92 3.07
CA PHE A 331 -2.13 5.60 3.00
C PHE A 331 -3.66 5.73 3.08
N ARG A 332 -4.38 5.09 2.16
CA ARG A 332 -5.83 5.07 2.14
C ARG A 332 -6.35 3.64 1.95
N THR A 333 -7.37 3.28 2.73
CA THR A 333 -8.22 2.15 2.39
C THR A 333 -9.41 2.65 1.57
N HIS A 334 -9.65 2.07 0.39
CA HIS A 334 -10.69 2.53 -0.55
C HIS A 334 -11.37 1.36 -1.22
N GLY A 335 -12.66 1.22 -0.99
CA GLY A 335 -13.42 0.05 -1.44
C GLY A 335 -13.39 -1.11 -0.45
N ALA A 336 -14.48 -1.84 -0.41
CA ALA A 336 -14.72 -2.90 0.56
C ALA A 336 -13.86 -4.13 0.28
N HIS A 337 -13.40 -4.83 1.17
CA HIS A 337 -13.19 -4.75 2.62
C HIS A 337 -11.74 -5.18 2.90
N PRO A 338 -10.75 -4.30 2.78
CA PRO A 338 -9.37 -4.66 3.13
C PRO A 338 -9.26 -5.01 4.61
N GLN A 339 -8.40 -5.99 4.93
CA GLN A 339 -8.28 -6.51 6.28
C GLN A 339 -6.89 -7.05 6.59
N TYR A 340 -6.51 -7.06 7.88
CA TYR A 340 -5.26 -7.62 8.39
C TYR A 340 -3.99 -7.08 7.72
N ASN A 341 -4.03 -5.88 7.15
CA ASN A 341 -2.85 -5.25 6.57
C ASN A 341 -2.00 -4.58 7.66
N LEU A 342 -0.69 -4.60 7.50
CA LEU A 342 0.28 -3.99 8.41
C LEU A 342 0.93 -2.77 7.74
N LEU A 343 0.91 -1.64 8.45
CA LEU A 343 1.69 -0.45 8.15
C LEU A 343 2.76 -0.31 9.23
N GLU A 344 4.03 -0.45 8.88
CA GLU A 344 5.10 -0.42 9.88
C GLU A 344 6.26 0.50 9.50
N GLY A 345 6.65 1.37 10.42
CA GLY A 345 7.87 2.18 10.28
C GLY A 345 7.88 3.17 9.12
N ASN A 346 6.72 3.46 8.52
CA ASN A 346 6.62 4.41 7.43
C ASN A 346 6.68 5.85 7.94
N VAL A 347 7.09 6.77 7.07
CA VAL A 347 6.86 8.20 7.23
C VAL A 347 5.79 8.59 6.20
N LEU A 348 4.60 8.95 6.69
CA LEU A 348 3.40 9.14 5.88
C LEU A 348 2.77 10.50 6.14
N THR A 349 2.12 11.06 5.15
CA THR A 349 1.32 12.29 5.31
C THR A 349 0.14 12.04 6.24
N THR A 350 -0.69 11.03 5.97
CA THR A 350 -1.84 10.63 6.81
C THR A 350 -2.20 9.17 6.56
N ILE A 351 -2.85 8.54 7.54
CA ILE A 351 -3.53 7.25 7.37
C ILE A 351 -5.02 7.52 7.32
N GLU A 352 -5.66 7.14 6.23
CA GLU A 352 -7.06 7.42 5.97
C GLU A 352 -7.83 6.12 5.67
N GLU A 353 -8.80 5.80 6.52
CA GLU A 353 -9.85 4.84 6.18
C GLU A 353 -11.01 5.64 5.62
N ASP A 354 -11.32 5.50 4.32
CA ASP A 354 -12.43 6.22 3.74
C ASP A 354 -13.69 5.36 3.62
N PRO A 355 -14.88 5.95 3.79
CA PRO A 355 -16.13 5.22 3.74
C PRO A 355 -16.78 5.24 2.36
N ILE A 356 -16.11 5.67 1.31
CA ILE A 356 -16.75 5.96 0.01
C ILE A 356 -17.39 4.72 -0.58
N TRP A 357 -16.71 3.57 -0.49
CA TRP A 357 -17.14 2.33 -1.13
C TRP A 357 -17.21 1.14 -0.16
N GLY A 358 -17.45 1.40 1.10
CA GLY A 358 -17.64 0.36 2.09
C GLY A 358 -16.62 0.39 3.24
N THR A 359 -16.53 -0.69 3.95
CA THR A 359 -15.85 -0.79 5.25
C THR A 359 -14.49 -1.46 5.17
N THR A 360 -13.70 -1.34 6.25
CA THR A 360 -12.38 -1.96 6.46
C THR A 360 -12.25 -2.46 7.90
N SER A 361 -11.32 -3.39 8.15
CA SER A 361 -11.06 -3.87 9.51
C SER A 361 -9.66 -4.44 9.71
N HIS A 362 -9.25 -4.60 10.98
CA HIS A 362 -8.02 -5.31 11.39
C HIS A 362 -6.73 -4.73 10.78
N THR A 363 -6.73 -3.48 10.33
CA THR A 363 -5.51 -2.79 9.93
C THR A 363 -4.64 -2.54 11.16
N THR A 364 -3.34 -2.83 11.07
CA THR A 364 -2.37 -2.53 12.11
C THR A 364 -1.42 -1.45 11.64
N ALA A 365 -1.41 -0.30 12.31
CA ALA A 365 -0.44 0.76 12.12
C ALA A 365 0.54 0.77 13.29
N PHE A 366 1.80 0.45 13.01
CA PHE A 366 2.83 0.26 14.03
C PHE A 366 4.09 1.08 13.75
N ARG A 367 4.52 1.87 14.74
CA ARG A 367 5.77 2.66 14.66
C ARG A 367 5.88 3.59 13.44
N ASN A 368 4.76 4.05 12.88
CA ASN A 368 4.79 5.02 11.79
C ASN A 368 4.97 6.44 12.35
N TRP A 369 5.63 7.30 11.59
CA TRP A 369 5.52 8.73 11.76
C TRP A 369 4.48 9.26 10.78
N VAL A 370 3.34 9.67 11.32
CA VAL A 370 2.21 10.21 10.54
C VAL A 370 2.21 11.72 10.70
N VAL A 371 2.69 12.42 9.67
CA VAL A 371 3.05 13.84 9.72
C VAL A 371 1.81 14.75 9.91
N GLY A 372 0.67 14.36 9.35
CA GLY A 372 -0.62 15.04 9.50
C GLY A 372 -0.77 16.32 8.68
N THR A 373 0.24 16.71 7.94
CA THR A 373 0.24 17.84 7.03
C THR A 373 0.92 17.49 5.72
N ASN A 374 0.62 18.25 4.68
CA ASN A 374 1.25 18.06 3.40
C ASN A 374 1.81 19.39 2.87
N ARG A 375 2.86 19.35 2.07
CA ARG A 375 3.40 20.50 1.37
C ARG A 375 3.16 20.35 -0.12
N VAL A 376 2.38 21.24 -0.67
CA VAL A 376 2.03 21.25 -2.07
C VAL A 376 2.82 22.33 -2.79
N CYS A 377 3.40 21.99 -3.93
CA CYS A 377 4.28 22.86 -4.70
C CYS A 377 3.82 22.91 -6.16
N ALA A 378 3.96 24.08 -6.79
CA ALA A 378 3.63 24.26 -8.20
C ALA A 378 4.70 23.61 -9.13
N PRO A 379 4.35 23.16 -10.36
CA PRO A 379 3.01 23.18 -10.92
C PRO A 379 2.11 22.10 -10.32
N LEU A 380 0.79 22.36 -10.30
CA LEU A 380 -0.20 21.41 -9.79
C LEU A 380 -0.58 20.33 -10.81
N SER A 381 -0.10 20.41 -12.02
CA SER A 381 -0.32 19.44 -13.08
C SER A 381 0.75 19.52 -14.16
N GLY A 382 0.96 18.44 -14.90
CA GLY A 382 1.89 18.41 -16.01
C GLY A 382 3.37 18.46 -15.60
N ARG A 383 4.22 18.69 -16.60
CA ARG A 383 5.67 18.75 -16.44
C ARG A 383 6.12 20.16 -16.14
N GLY A 384 7.09 20.30 -15.28
CA GLY A 384 7.72 21.57 -14.99
C GLY A 384 8.67 21.47 -13.81
N THR A 385 9.47 22.51 -13.61
CA THR A 385 10.28 22.61 -12.40
C THR A 385 9.38 22.85 -11.22
N VAL A 386 9.33 21.92 -10.31
CA VAL A 386 8.56 22.05 -9.07
C VAL A 386 9.18 23.12 -8.20
N SER A 387 8.40 24.08 -7.76
CA SER A 387 8.85 25.16 -6.90
C SER A 387 7.93 25.30 -5.69
N CYS A 388 8.53 25.29 -4.52
CA CYS A 388 7.87 25.53 -3.24
C CYS A 388 8.21 26.90 -2.63
N SER A 389 8.75 27.81 -3.40
CA SER A 389 9.10 29.15 -2.92
C SER A 389 7.94 30.13 -3.03
N GLY A 390 7.82 31.03 -2.08
CA GLY A 390 6.82 32.11 -2.09
C GLY A 390 5.38 31.57 -2.08
N LYS A 391 4.56 32.09 -3.02
CA LYS A 391 3.16 31.67 -3.16
C LYS A 391 2.96 30.29 -3.78
N ASN A 392 4.02 29.68 -4.29
CA ASN A 392 3.99 28.41 -5.01
C ASN A 392 4.17 27.21 -4.09
N GLY A 393 4.40 27.42 -2.80
CA GLY A 393 4.50 26.36 -1.82
C GLY A 393 3.70 26.72 -0.58
N HIS A 394 2.77 25.86 -0.23
CA HIS A 394 1.98 26.01 0.98
C HIS A 394 1.80 24.63 1.64
N TYR A 395 1.60 24.66 2.93
CA TYR A 395 1.22 23.45 3.64
C TYR A 395 -0.29 23.24 3.51
N GLY A 396 -0.71 22.07 3.10
CA GLY A 396 -2.10 21.66 3.18
C GLY A 396 -2.54 21.65 4.65
N PHE A 397 -3.59 22.39 4.94
CA PHE A 397 -4.15 22.53 6.29
C PHE A 397 -5.64 22.22 6.36
N GLN A 398 -6.30 22.12 5.22
CA GLN A 398 -7.70 21.68 5.20
C GLN A 398 -7.75 20.18 5.50
N ALA A 399 -8.58 19.82 6.46
CA ALA A 399 -8.70 18.44 6.94
C ALA A 399 -7.37 17.85 7.45
N ALA A 400 -6.46 18.67 7.99
CA ALA A 400 -5.18 18.22 8.54
C ALA A 400 -5.43 17.26 9.70
N ARG A 401 -5.03 15.99 9.53
CA ARG A 401 -5.15 14.92 10.50
C ARG A 401 -4.06 13.89 10.32
N ALA A 402 -3.62 13.27 11.41
CA ALA A 402 -2.69 12.16 11.29
C ALA A 402 -3.44 10.87 10.87
N ILE A 403 -4.50 10.51 11.59
CA ILE A 403 -5.26 9.29 11.33
C ILE A 403 -6.76 9.58 11.26
N GLN A 404 -7.40 9.08 10.21
CA GLN A 404 -8.86 9.06 10.06
C GLN A 404 -9.35 7.62 10.09
N ILE A 405 -10.35 7.35 10.94
CA ILE A 405 -11.05 6.06 11.00
C ILE A 405 -12.50 6.32 10.63
N SER A 406 -12.92 5.71 9.55
CA SER A 406 -14.26 5.88 9.03
C SER A 406 -15.30 5.09 9.80
N TYR A 407 -16.53 5.39 9.51
CA TYR A 407 -17.71 4.66 9.92
C TYR A 407 -17.53 3.15 9.71
N LEU A 408 -17.80 2.36 10.75
CA LEU A 408 -17.58 0.90 10.79
C LEU A 408 -16.13 0.43 10.60
N GLY A 409 -15.13 1.30 10.56
CA GLY A 409 -13.73 0.91 10.69
C GLY A 409 -13.51 0.25 12.04
N SER A 410 -13.19 -1.03 12.06
CA SER A 410 -13.28 -1.83 13.28
C SER A 410 -12.09 -2.77 13.49
N MET A 411 -11.82 -3.12 14.74
CA MET A 411 -10.77 -4.06 15.13
C MET A 411 -9.36 -3.66 14.68
N ASN A 412 -9.14 -2.39 14.32
CA ASN A 412 -7.83 -1.87 13.94
C ASN A 412 -6.91 -1.68 15.16
N ASN A 413 -5.61 -1.68 14.92
CA ASN A 413 -4.60 -1.50 15.94
C ASN A 413 -3.70 -0.32 15.56
N PHE A 414 -3.65 0.70 16.40
CA PHE A 414 -2.78 1.84 16.26
C PHE A 414 -1.80 1.84 17.43
N VAL A 415 -0.57 1.39 17.19
CA VAL A 415 0.39 1.07 18.25
C VAL A 415 1.72 1.76 18.01
N GLY A 416 2.19 2.54 18.96
CA GLY A 416 3.53 3.11 18.94
C GLY A 416 3.81 4.12 17.83
N ASN A 417 2.77 4.73 17.24
CA ASN A 417 2.92 5.72 16.18
C ASN A 417 3.27 7.09 16.75
N LEU A 418 3.96 7.90 15.94
CA LEU A 418 4.17 9.32 16.19
C LEU A 418 3.17 10.12 15.37
N LEU A 419 2.33 10.92 16.01
CA LEU A 419 1.23 11.64 15.39
C LEU A 419 1.52 13.14 15.34
N GLY A 420 1.51 13.68 14.13
CA GLY A 420 1.67 15.11 13.88
C GLY A 420 3.11 15.57 13.63
N SER A 421 3.23 16.86 13.37
CA SER A 421 4.47 17.55 13.05
C SER A 421 4.48 18.97 13.63
N ALA A 422 5.63 19.63 13.63
CA ALA A 422 5.74 21.05 14.03
C ALA A 422 4.88 21.95 13.15
N GLN A 423 4.70 21.60 11.87
CA GLN A 423 3.83 22.33 10.94
C GLN A 423 2.36 22.22 11.36
N MET A 424 1.93 21.04 11.76
CA MET A 424 0.59 20.82 12.32
C MET A 424 0.34 21.70 13.55
N GLN A 425 1.34 21.81 14.42
CA GLN A 425 1.30 22.69 15.58
C GLN A 425 1.13 24.17 15.20
N SER A 426 1.84 24.64 14.19
CA SER A 426 1.73 26.02 13.69
C SER A 426 0.37 26.33 13.06
N LEU A 427 -0.27 25.32 12.44
CA LEU A 427 -1.61 25.42 11.87
C LEU A 427 -2.69 25.40 12.95
N SER A 428 -2.41 24.78 14.10
CA SER A 428 -3.31 24.73 15.25
C SER A 428 -3.40 26.03 16.05
N GLY A 429 -2.71 27.10 15.64
CA GLY A 429 -2.70 28.44 16.29
C GLY A 429 -4.07 29.06 16.58
N ARG A 430 -5.13 28.29 16.48
CA ARG A 430 -6.50 28.53 16.88
C ARG A 430 -6.91 27.76 18.14
N ASN A 431 -5.98 27.50 19.05
CA ASN A 431 -6.25 27.06 20.43
C ASN A 431 -7.02 25.73 20.62
N ARG A 432 -6.80 24.73 19.78
CA ARG A 432 -7.34 23.40 20.07
C ARG A 432 -6.24 22.36 20.13
N PRO A 433 -6.02 21.73 21.29
CA PRO A 433 -5.09 20.61 21.38
C PRO A 433 -5.56 19.51 20.43
N LEU A 434 -4.61 18.80 19.82
CA LEU A 434 -4.90 17.51 19.18
C LEU A 434 -5.50 16.61 20.25
N ALA A 435 -6.79 16.30 20.15
CA ALA A 435 -7.40 15.39 21.09
C ALA A 435 -6.72 14.03 20.99
N GLN A 436 -6.07 13.61 22.05
CA GLN A 436 -5.63 12.24 22.19
C GLN A 436 -6.80 11.36 22.59
N VAL A 437 -6.84 10.18 22.00
CA VAL A 437 -7.81 9.17 22.38
C VAL A 437 -7.34 8.48 23.66
N ALA A 438 -7.74 8.99 24.79
CA ALA A 438 -7.67 8.27 26.06
C ALA A 438 -9.05 8.21 26.74
N SER A 439 -10.05 8.85 26.18
CA SER A 439 -11.41 8.91 26.78
C SER A 439 -12.50 8.95 25.70
N THR A 440 -13.70 8.72 26.14
CA THR A 440 -14.91 8.49 25.36
C THR A 440 -15.48 9.72 24.63
N GLU A 441 -14.80 10.84 24.60
CA GLU A 441 -15.27 12.07 23.97
C GLU A 441 -14.36 12.46 22.80
N TYR A 442 -14.87 12.38 21.56
CA TYR A 442 -14.16 12.75 20.35
C TYR A 442 -14.83 13.94 19.67
N PRO A 443 -14.05 14.95 19.23
CA PRO A 443 -14.61 15.97 18.37
C PRO A 443 -14.96 15.34 17.00
N VAL A 444 -16.22 15.31 16.67
CA VAL A 444 -16.69 15.06 15.32
C VAL A 444 -16.35 16.28 14.50
N GLU A 445 -15.49 16.14 13.50
CA GLU A 445 -15.22 17.22 12.57
C GLU A 445 -16.48 17.48 11.72
N ARG A 446 -17.05 18.66 11.85
CA ARG A 446 -18.22 19.08 11.10
C ARG A 446 -17.93 19.91 9.87
N SER A 447 -16.65 20.27 9.62
CA SER A 447 -16.28 21.05 8.44
C SER A 447 -14.83 20.85 8.06
N TYR A 448 -14.55 20.82 6.76
CA TYR A 448 -13.22 20.82 6.15
C TYR A 448 -12.34 22.02 6.53
N ASN A 449 -12.89 23.00 7.24
CA ASN A 449 -12.26 24.28 7.51
C ASN A 449 -11.75 24.48 8.94
N ALA A 450 -11.81 23.47 9.80
CA ALA A 450 -11.44 23.64 11.20
C ALA A 450 -10.26 22.78 11.60
N ALA A 451 -9.35 23.32 12.35
CA ALA A 451 -8.28 22.74 13.17
C ALA A 451 -7.62 21.42 12.72
N ALA A 452 -6.32 21.30 12.94
CA ALA A 452 -5.55 20.06 12.80
C ALA A 452 -5.88 19.06 13.91
N TYR A 453 -6.08 17.80 13.55
CA TYR A 453 -6.40 16.72 14.50
C TYR A 453 -5.36 15.60 14.45
N GLY A 454 -5.00 15.02 15.59
CA GLY A 454 -4.28 13.74 15.65
C GLY A 454 -5.14 12.60 15.11
N TRP A 455 -6.43 12.65 15.45
CA TRP A 455 -7.41 11.63 15.09
C TRP A 455 -8.70 12.25 14.58
N SER A 456 -9.31 11.61 13.59
CA SER A 456 -10.68 11.87 13.15
C SER A 456 -11.44 10.54 13.12
N PHE A 457 -12.64 10.52 13.73
CA PHE A 457 -13.44 9.31 13.87
C PHE A 457 -14.84 9.47 13.28
N GLY A 458 -15.38 8.35 12.84
CA GLY A 458 -16.78 8.26 12.46
C GLY A 458 -17.14 9.15 11.28
N TYR A 459 -16.15 9.45 10.41
CA TYR A 459 -16.41 10.19 9.19
C TYR A 459 -17.49 9.45 8.41
N GLY A 460 -18.65 10.08 8.36
CA GLY A 460 -19.79 9.55 7.66
C GLY A 460 -19.63 9.59 6.16
N PRO A 461 -20.57 8.99 5.43
CA PRO A 461 -20.57 9.00 3.99
C PRO A 461 -20.44 10.43 3.44
N ILE A 462 -19.49 10.67 2.54
CA ILE A 462 -19.43 11.87 1.72
C ILE A 462 -20.62 11.79 0.77
N GLY A 463 -21.61 12.61 0.97
CA GLY A 463 -22.84 12.56 0.17
C GLY A 463 -24.04 13.04 0.94
N ASP A 464 -23.90 13.18 2.23
CA ASP A 464 -24.86 13.88 3.04
C ASP A 464 -24.69 15.38 2.80
N SER A 465 -25.43 15.87 1.83
CA SER A 465 -25.43 17.23 1.31
C SER A 465 -25.46 18.26 2.44
N GLY A 466 -24.28 18.65 2.95
CA GLY A 466 -24.11 19.89 3.71
C GLY A 466 -24.70 19.95 5.12
N THR A 467 -25.30 18.90 5.65
CA THR A 467 -25.91 18.94 6.99
C THR A 467 -25.04 18.36 8.10
N GLY A 468 -23.89 17.79 7.78
CA GLY A 468 -22.93 17.30 8.79
C GLY A 468 -23.49 16.19 9.71
N THR A 469 -24.55 15.54 9.28
CA THR A 469 -25.19 14.44 10.01
C THR A 469 -24.76 13.11 9.40
N GLY A 470 -23.52 12.69 9.57
CA GLY A 470 -23.01 11.40 9.08
C GLY A 470 -23.78 10.17 9.54
N CYS A 471 -25.10 10.23 9.58
CA CYS A 471 -25.99 9.24 10.12
C CYS A 471 -27.35 9.33 9.46
N ASN A 472 -27.54 8.99 8.22
CA ASN A 472 -28.87 8.79 7.61
C ASN A 472 -30.06 9.35 8.44
N GLY A 473 -30.07 10.67 8.70
CA GLY A 473 -31.15 11.33 9.46
C GLY A 473 -31.10 11.19 10.99
N GLY A 474 -30.10 10.56 11.57
CA GLY A 474 -29.91 10.47 13.03
C GLY A 474 -29.04 11.58 13.60
N THR A 475 -29.24 11.93 14.87
CA THR A 475 -28.42 12.93 15.57
C THR A 475 -27.00 12.38 15.83
N PRO A 476 -25.89 13.10 15.53
CA PRO A 476 -24.56 12.66 15.98
C PRO A 476 -24.52 12.48 17.51
N PRO A 477 -23.87 11.44 18.04
CA PRO A 477 -22.80 10.60 17.48
C PRO A 477 -23.24 9.16 17.17
N CYS A 478 -23.95 8.93 16.09
CA CYS A 478 -24.59 7.65 15.84
C CYS A 478 -23.67 6.45 15.62
N HIS A 479 -22.37 6.66 15.34
CA HIS A 479 -21.46 5.58 14.99
C HIS A 479 -20.11 5.61 15.73
N LEU A 480 -19.90 6.60 16.59
CA LEU A 480 -18.65 6.76 17.33
C LEU A 480 -18.40 5.61 18.31
N ALA A 481 -19.43 5.14 19.00
CA ALA A 481 -19.27 4.11 20.04
C ALA A 481 -18.73 2.79 19.48
N GLY A 482 -19.23 2.32 18.33
CA GLY A 482 -18.75 1.11 17.67
C GLY A 482 -17.36 1.26 17.07
N THR A 483 -17.09 2.38 16.41
CA THR A 483 -15.80 2.67 15.79
C THR A 483 -14.69 2.82 16.85
N SER A 484 -14.94 3.51 17.94
CA SER A 484 -13.91 3.71 18.98
C SER A 484 -13.71 2.50 19.88
N SER A 485 -14.79 1.78 20.26
CA SER A 485 -14.74 0.70 21.24
C SER A 485 -14.08 -0.58 20.72
N THR A 486 -14.05 -0.80 19.41
CA THR A 486 -13.47 -2.00 18.80
C THR A 486 -12.00 -1.82 18.39
N ASN A 487 -11.52 -0.58 18.25
CA ASN A 487 -10.14 -0.29 17.86
C ASN A 487 -9.21 -0.21 19.06
N LEU A 488 -7.95 -0.62 18.86
CA LEU A 488 -6.90 -0.54 19.88
C LEU A 488 -6.02 0.68 19.62
N PHE A 489 -5.90 1.55 20.64
CA PHE A 489 -5.00 2.70 20.66
C PHE A 489 -4.00 2.52 21.79
N HIS A 490 -2.72 2.31 21.47
CA HIS A 490 -1.71 2.00 22.47
C HIS A 490 -0.36 2.64 22.15
N ALA A 491 0.25 3.30 23.13
CA ALA A 491 1.59 3.87 23.02
C ALA A 491 1.78 4.91 21.90
N ASN A 492 0.70 5.53 21.39
CA ASN A 492 0.87 6.55 20.37
C ASN A 492 1.34 7.87 21.01
N TYR A 493 2.34 8.50 20.38
CA TYR A 493 2.92 9.76 20.81
C TYR A 493 2.28 10.93 20.07
N ASN A 494 1.80 11.92 20.79
CA ASN A 494 1.29 13.16 20.22
C ASN A 494 2.42 14.20 20.16
N ASN A 495 2.83 14.57 18.95
CA ASN A 495 3.88 15.55 18.73
C ASN A 495 3.52 16.99 19.15
N ILE A 496 2.26 17.29 19.42
CA ILE A 496 1.83 18.67 19.75
C ILE A 496 1.93 18.94 21.24
N ASP A 497 1.50 18.00 22.09
CA ASP A 497 1.52 18.15 23.54
C ASP A 497 2.58 17.27 24.25
N GLY A 498 3.30 16.44 23.50
CA GLY A 498 4.35 15.57 24.03
C GLY A 498 3.83 14.38 24.83
N SER A 499 2.53 14.09 24.79
CA SER A 499 1.94 13.01 25.58
C SER A 499 1.96 11.67 24.86
N ILE A 500 1.98 10.58 25.65
CA ILE A 500 1.84 9.21 25.12
C ILE A 500 0.58 8.59 25.70
N ALA A 501 -0.28 8.08 24.82
CA ALA A 501 -1.50 7.39 25.22
C ALA A 501 -1.26 5.88 25.35
N TRP A 502 -1.25 5.38 26.59
CA TRP A 502 -1.12 3.96 26.89
C TRP A 502 -2.46 3.31 27.18
N ALA A 503 -2.78 2.22 26.48
CA ALA A 503 -3.97 1.44 26.78
C ALA A 503 -3.80 0.71 28.14
N LYS A 504 -4.87 0.73 28.94
CA LYS A 504 -4.88 0.11 30.27
C LYS A 504 -4.66 -1.40 30.18
N GLY A 505 -3.73 -1.92 30.99
CA GLY A 505 -3.51 -3.36 31.10
C GLY A 505 -2.62 -3.97 30.01
N ILE A 506 -2.10 -3.16 29.09
CA ILE A 506 -1.15 -3.61 28.05
C ILE A 506 0.28 -3.20 28.48
N SER A 507 1.25 -4.07 28.19
CA SER A 507 2.68 -3.81 28.47
C SER A 507 3.18 -2.56 27.77
N HIS A 508 3.98 -1.75 28.45
CA HIS A 508 4.66 -0.59 27.87
C HIS A 508 5.91 -0.95 27.05
N SER A 509 6.23 -2.24 26.90
CA SER A 509 7.31 -2.69 26.04
C SER A 509 6.80 -2.94 24.62
N LEU A 510 7.34 -2.23 23.64
CA LEU A 510 7.01 -2.39 22.22
C LEU A 510 8.03 -3.29 21.55
N PRO A 511 7.61 -4.28 20.72
CA PRO A 511 8.54 -5.06 19.92
C PRO A 511 9.24 -4.16 18.89
N PRO A 512 10.39 -4.57 18.34
CA PRO A 512 11.05 -3.79 17.29
C PRO A 512 10.27 -3.80 15.96
N SER A 513 9.61 -4.92 15.63
CA SER A 513 8.82 -5.12 14.42
C SER A 513 7.72 -6.15 14.67
N PHE A 514 6.67 -6.16 13.84
CA PHE A 514 5.63 -7.19 13.79
C PHE A 514 5.84 -8.19 12.65
N TYR A 515 6.73 -7.91 11.68
CA TYR A 515 7.02 -8.85 10.59
C TYR A 515 8.49 -9.23 10.47
N LEU A 516 9.43 -8.44 10.98
CA LEU A 516 10.85 -8.76 10.98
C LEU A 516 11.28 -9.36 12.33
N SER A 517 12.01 -10.46 12.30
CA SER A 517 12.59 -11.09 13.49
C SER A 517 13.82 -10.35 14.01
N HIS A 518 14.51 -9.62 13.13
CA HIS A 518 15.73 -8.87 13.46
C HIS A 518 15.92 -7.70 12.47
N ARG A 519 16.91 -6.84 12.75
CA ARG A 519 17.29 -5.74 11.85
C ARG A 519 17.74 -6.29 10.50
N PRO A 520 17.14 -5.87 9.38
CA PRO A 520 17.53 -6.36 8.07
C PRO A 520 18.89 -5.81 7.63
N THR A 521 19.61 -6.56 6.81
CA THR A 521 20.96 -6.22 6.33
C THR A 521 20.99 -4.92 5.51
N TRP A 522 19.93 -4.65 4.77
CA TRP A 522 19.78 -3.44 3.95
C TRP A 522 19.48 -2.17 4.75
N TRP A 523 19.23 -2.27 6.06
CA TRP A 523 18.85 -1.13 6.91
C TRP A 523 19.93 -0.04 7.03
N GLY A 524 21.16 -0.34 6.71
CA GLY A 524 22.28 0.60 6.87
C GLY A 524 22.69 0.82 8.31
N HIS A 525 23.08 2.05 8.67
CA HIS A 525 23.64 2.38 9.99
C HIS A 525 22.63 2.97 10.99
N MET A 526 21.40 3.22 10.56
CA MET A 526 20.38 3.79 11.43
C MET A 526 19.97 2.84 12.56
N PRO A 527 19.54 3.35 13.72
CA PRO A 527 18.96 2.52 14.76
C PRO A 527 17.75 1.72 14.27
N PHE A 528 17.57 0.52 14.83
CA PHE A 528 16.40 -0.32 14.55
C PHE A 528 15.78 -0.77 15.88
N PRO A 529 14.47 -0.52 16.12
CA PRO A 529 13.56 0.29 15.28
C PRO A 529 14.00 1.77 15.25
N SER A 530 13.64 2.49 14.18
CA SER A 530 14.04 3.88 14.02
C SER A 530 13.00 4.89 14.52
N THR A 531 11.76 4.45 14.72
CA THR A 531 10.61 5.31 15.05
C THR A 531 9.78 4.70 16.15
N GLY A 532 9.33 5.51 17.09
CA GLY A 532 8.44 5.10 18.16
C GLY A 532 8.59 5.95 19.43
N PRO A 533 7.61 5.91 20.35
CA PRO A 533 7.63 6.69 21.59
C PRO A 533 8.78 6.30 22.54
N ASP A 534 9.33 5.11 22.38
CA ASP A 534 10.47 4.55 23.11
C ASP A 534 11.84 4.88 22.47
N ILE A 535 11.85 5.55 21.32
CA ILE A 535 13.07 6.03 20.64
C ILE A 535 13.45 7.41 21.18
N THR A 536 14.75 7.67 21.31
CA THR A 536 15.29 8.94 21.78
C THR A 536 16.53 9.34 20.98
N GLY A 537 16.78 10.65 20.86
CA GLY A 537 17.96 11.19 20.17
C GLY A 537 17.84 11.26 18.65
N GLY A 538 16.67 10.97 18.07
CA GLY A 538 16.39 11.12 16.64
C GLY A 538 16.21 12.57 16.19
N ILE A 539 16.02 12.76 14.90
CA ILE A 539 15.79 14.06 14.25
C ILE A 539 14.30 14.42 14.09
N GLY A 540 13.43 13.44 14.24
CA GLY A 540 11.98 13.58 14.13
C GLY A 540 11.32 14.18 15.38
N PRO A 541 10.01 14.07 15.53
CA PRO A 541 9.26 14.70 16.60
C PRO A 541 9.88 14.46 17.98
N HIS A 542 10.33 15.52 18.64
CA HIS A 542 10.96 15.50 19.98
C HIS A 542 12.05 14.41 20.19
N GLY A 543 12.72 13.98 19.11
CA GLY A 543 13.75 12.96 19.15
C GLY A 543 13.25 11.52 19.01
N HIS A 544 11.97 11.30 18.74
CA HIS A 544 11.35 9.97 18.69
C HIS A 544 11.45 9.27 17.34
N SER A 545 12.11 9.85 16.34
CA SER A 545 12.38 9.22 15.04
C SER A 545 13.74 9.58 14.49
N TYR A 546 14.44 8.58 13.98
CA TYR A 546 15.63 8.75 13.11
C TYR A 546 15.26 8.79 11.62
N GLY A 547 13.96 8.68 11.28
CA GLY A 547 13.50 8.44 9.94
C GLY A 547 13.61 6.97 9.52
N ASN A 548 13.55 6.70 8.23
CA ASN A 548 13.75 5.36 7.67
C ASN A 548 14.71 5.41 6.46
N PRO A 549 15.19 4.27 5.91
CA PRO A 549 16.14 4.27 4.81
C PRO A 549 15.65 4.98 3.56
N ALA A 550 14.36 4.87 3.20
CA ALA A 550 13.76 5.58 2.07
C ALA A 550 13.82 7.10 2.27
N GLN A 551 13.49 7.60 3.46
CA GLN A 551 13.61 9.02 3.80
C GLN A 551 15.07 9.50 3.74
N PHE A 552 15.99 8.70 4.26
CA PHE A 552 17.43 9.03 4.19
C PHE A 552 17.92 9.12 2.75
N CYS A 553 17.54 8.15 1.91
CA CYS A 553 17.86 8.17 0.48
C CYS A 553 17.36 9.47 -0.15
N TYR A 554 16.08 9.78 0.00
CA TYR A 554 15.47 10.97 -0.59
C TYR A 554 16.17 12.27 -0.16
N LEU A 555 16.34 12.47 1.15
CA LEU A 555 16.85 13.73 1.70
C LEU A 555 18.37 13.90 1.55
N LYS A 556 19.14 12.81 1.64
CA LYS A 556 20.61 12.88 1.73
C LYS A 556 21.33 12.45 0.47
N ILE A 557 20.80 11.47 -0.25
CA ILE A 557 21.44 10.93 -1.46
C ILE A 557 20.90 11.61 -2.70
N MET A 558 19.57 11.73 -2.81
CA MET A 558 18.94 12.33 -3.98
C MET A 558 18.90 13.87 -3.92
N GLY A 559 19.14 14.46 -2.74
CA GLY A 559 19.10 15.92 -2.56
C GLY A 559 17.69 16.50 -2.49
N GLY A 560 16.70 15.69 -2.16
CA GLY A 560 15.34 16.12 -1.90
C GLY A 560 15.24 16.99 -0.65
N SER A 561 14.11 17.65 -0.47
CA SER A 561 13.83 18.43 0.71
C SER A 561 12.60 17.91 1.43
N ASP A 562 12.55 18.11 2.73
CA ASP A 562 11.41 17.75 3.54
C ASP A 562 10.15 18.47 3.02
N GLY A 563 9.08 17.68 2.76
CA GLY A 563 7.86 18.18 2.16
C GLY A 563 7.85 18.21 0.62
N GLY A 564 8.69 17.43 -0.06
CA GLY A 564 8.60 17.22 -1.51
C GLY A 564 8.99 18.43 -2.36
N THR A 565 9.99 19.19 -1.94
CA THR A 565 10.51 20.34 -2.67
C THR A 565 11.64 19.94 -3.60
N GLY A 566 11.36 19.73 -4.84
CA GLY A 566 12.37 19.47 -5.86
C GLY A 566 11.69 19.12 -7.17
N GLY A 567 12.38 19.34 -8.27
CA GLY A 567 11.99 18.78 -9.56
C GLY A 567 12.25 17.28 -9.58
N PRO A 568 12.08 16.63 -10.72
CA PRO A 568 12.42 15.21 -10.84
C PRO A 568 13.87 15.00 -10.39
N LEU A 569 14.02 14.22 -9.31
CA LEU A 569 15.32 13.91 -8.73
C LEU A 569 15.91 12.71 -9.45
N THR A 570 17.20 12.64 -9.53
CA THR A 570 17.87 11.46 -10.06
C THR A 570 17.86 10.36 -9.01
N PHE A 571 17.26 9.24 -9.33
CA PHE A 571 17.24 8.06 -8.47
C PHE A 571 18.26 7.02 -8.90
N ASN A 572 19.01 6.52 -7.94
CA ASN A 572 19.95 5.41 -8.11
C ASN A 572 19.86 4.50 -6.88
N ALA A 573 19.23 3.35 -7.03
CA ALA A 573 18.99 2.40 -5.96
C ALA A 573 20.29 1.90 -5.31
N ASP A 574 21.36 1.70 -6.10
CA ASP A 574 22.68 1.29 -5.59
C ASP A 574 23.28 2.35 -4.65
N ALA A 575 23.18 3.62 -5.03
CA ALA A 575 23.68 4.72 -4.21
C ALA A 575 22.85 4.88 -2.92
N CYS A 576 21.53 4.65 -2.99
CA CYS A 576 20.61 4.78 -1.87
C CYS A 576 20.75 3.66 -0.84
N TYR A 577 20.85 2.43 -1.31
CA TYR A 577 20.68 1.25 -0.47
C TYR A 577 21.91 0.34 -0.44
N GLY A 578 23.00 0.72 -1.10
CA GLY A 578 24.21 -0.09 -1.18
C GLY A 578 24.00 -1.41 -1.93
N ILE A 579 22.97 -1.47 -2.76
CA ILE A 579 22.60 -2.65 -3.52
C ILE A 579 23.44 -2.66 -4.81
N GLY A 580 24.73 -2.95 -4.68
CA GLY A 580 25.49 -3.37 -5.84
C GLY A 580 24.88 -4.63 -6.43
N SER A 581 24.81 -4.73 -7.74
CA SER A 581 24.10 -5.73 -8.55
C SER A 581 24.40 -7.22 -8.25
N SER A 582 24.91 -7.56 -7.08
CA SER A 582 25.41 -8.92 -6.81
C SER A 582 25.36 -9.43 -5.36
N SER A 583 24.78 -8.76 -4.36
CA SER A 583 24.85 -9.31 -3.01
C SER A 583 23.75 -8.88 -2.03
N HIS A 584 22.52 -9.24 -2.29
CA HIS A 584 21.54 -9.38 -1.22
C HIS A 584 20.87 -10.75 -1.31
N VAL A 585 21.52 -11.73 -0.74
CA VAL A 585 20.84 -12.91 -0.22
C VAL A 585 20.25 -12.45 1.12
N ASP A 586 19.02 -12.01 1.15
CA ASP A 586 18.23 -12.05 2.37
C ASP A 586 18.10 -13.53 2.73
N SER A 587 18.93 -13.98 3.65
CA SER A 587 18.69 -15.25 4.32
C SER A 587 17.42 -15.06 5.16
N GLY A 588 16.27 -15.32 4.54
CA GLY A 588 15.02 -15.50 5.25
C GLY A 588 15.15 -16.60 6.32
N PRO A 589 14.17 -16.65 7.24
CA PRO A 589 14.25 -17.49 8.42
C PRO A 589 14.40 -18.97 8.13
#